data_967ce5b2b1cedd573a33292e4eb2a506
#
_entry.id   967ce5b2b1cedd573a33292e4eb2a506
#
_cell.length_a   1.000
_cell.length_b   1.000
_cell.length_c   1.000
_cell.angle_alpha   90.00
_cell.angle_beta   90.00
_cell.angle_gamma   90.00
#
_symmetry.space_group_name_H-M   'P 1'
#
loop_
_entity.id
_entity.type
_entity.pdbx_description
1 polymer ?
#
loop_
_entity_poly.entity_id
_entity_poly.type
_entity_poly.pdbx_seq_one_letter_code
_entity_poly.pdbx_strand_id
1 'polypeptide(L)'
;EAIPDTAKVINVLDRSKEPGAREPLYLDVVNALRGTKFESCTINGGRYGLGSKDTTPADIIATFENVDKNEFTLSIVDDVTNLSLERGETPVTAPDSIVACKFWGLGADGTVGANKNSIKIIGDHTDKYAQAYFDYDSKKSGGVTMSHLRFGDDPIKSTYLINKADFVACHCCLLY
;
A
#
# COMPACT_ATOMS: atom_id res chain seq x y z
N GLU A 1 -13.09 17.41 -14.35
CA GLU A 1 -12.42 18.60 -13.75
C GLU A 1 -11.08 18.24 -13.07
N ALA A 2 -10.87 16.98 -12.61
CA ALA A 2 -9.65 16.59 -11.89
C ALA A 2 -8.47 16.23 -12.83
N ILE A 3 -8.72 15.94 -14.12
CA ILE A 3 -7.66 15.55 -15.05
C ILE A 3 -7.03 16.82 -15.65
N PRO A 4 -5.69 16.98 -15.55
CA PRO A 4 -5.01 18.11 -16.16
C PRO A 4 -5.19 18.13 -17.68
N ASP A 5 -5.34 19.31 -18.27
CA ASP A 5 -5.51 19.47 -19.72
C ASP A 5 -4.32 18.97 -20.56
N THR A 6 -3.17 18.84 -19.92
CA THR A 6 -1.93 18.34 -20.52
C THR A 6 -1.79 16.82 -20.49
N ALA A 7 -2.75 16.12 -19.88
CA ALA A 7 -2.70 14.66 -19.76
C ALA A 7 -2.74 14.00 -21.15
N LYS A 8 -1.82 13.07 -21.38
CA LYS A 8 -1.74 12.24 -22.59
C LYS A 8 -1.95 10.76 -22.27
N VAL A 9 -1.60 10.37 -21.05
CA VAL A 9 -1.73 9.01 -20.54
C VAL A 9 -2.50 9.05 -19.23
N ILE A 10 -3.42 8.12 -19.06
CA ILE A 10 -4.24 7.96 -17.85
C ILE A 10 -4.10 6.51 -17.39
N ASN A 11 -3.45 6.29 -16.26
CA ASN A 11 -3.35 4.98 -15.64
C ASN A 11 -4.43 4.84 -14.57
N VAL A 12 -5.32 3.87 -14.74
CA VAL A 12 -6.45 3.60 -13.86
C VAL A 12 -6.12 2.39 -13.01
N LEU A 13 -6.04 2.58 -11.69
CA LEU A 13 -5.73 1.52 -10.73
C LEU A 13 -7.01 0.99 -10.08
N ASP A 14 -7.22 -0.31 -10.15
CA ASP A 14 -8.34 -1.00 -9.51
C ASP A 14 -7.82 -2.09 -8.57
N ARG A 15 -8.51 -2.33 -7.46
CA ARG A 15 -8.17 -3.38 -6.50
C ARG A 15 -8.98 -4.66 -6.76
N SER A 16 -9.37 -4.88 -7.97
CA SER A 16 -10.07 -6.08 -8.40
C SER A 16 -9.47 -6.65 -9.68
N LYS A 17 -9.77 -7.92 -9.95
CA LYS A 17 -9.51 -8.58 -11.20
C LYS A 17 -10.79 -9.31 -11.62
N GLU A 18 -11.40 -8.86 -12.71
CA GLU A 18 -12.62 -9.47 -13.25
C GLU A 18 -12.27 -10.55 -14.27
N PRO A 19 -12.60 -11.83 -14.00
CA PRO A 19 -12.42 -12.90 -14.98
C PRO A 19 -13.26 -12.67 -16.25
N GLY A 20 -12.59 -12.66 -17.40
CA GLY A 20 -13.25 -12.48 -18.70
C GLY A 20 -13.74 -11.07 -19.01
N ALA A 21 -13.41 -10.09 -18.18
CA ALA A 21 -13.73 -8.68 -18.40
C ALA A 21 -12.57 -7.79 -17.97
N ARG A 22 -12.72 -6.48 -18.17
CA ARG A 22 -11.82 -5.47 -17.62
C ARG A 22 -12.30 -5.05 -16.24
N GLU A 23 -11.41 -4.44 -15.48
CA GLU A 23 -11.69 -3.95 -14.16
C GLU A 23 -12.78 -2.87 -14.18
N PRO A 24 -13.70 -2.84 -13.19
CA PRO A 24 -14.85 -1.96 -13.19
C PRO A 24 -14.49 -0.47 -13.30
N LEU A 25 -13.54 0.00 -12.50
CA LEU A 25 -13.13 1.41 -12.51
C LEU A 25 -12.51 1.80 -13.87
N TYR A 26 -11.72 0.90 -14.46
CA TYR A 26 -11.17 1.13 -15.81
C TYR A 26 -12.30 1.34 -16.84
N LEU A 27 -13.33 0.48 -16.82
CA LEU A 27 -14.47 0.59 -17.74
C LEU A 27 -15.25 1.89 -17.52
N ASP A 28 -15.48 2.27 -16.27
CA ASP A 28 -16.17 3.50 -15.92
C ASP A 28 -15.40 4.73 -16.42
N VAL A 29 -14.07 4.77 -16.23
CA VAL A 29 -13.22 5.87 -16.70
C VAL A 29 -13.22 5.94 -18.22
N VAL A 30 -13.03 4.81 -18.92
CA VAL A 30 -13.07 4.78 -20.38
C VAL A 30 -14.42 5.31 -20.89
N ASN A 31 -15.52 4.87 -20.30
CA ASN A 31 -16.85 5.33 -20.69
C ASN A 31 -17.06 6.84 -20.40
N ALA A 32 -16.62 7.30 -19.24
CA ALA A 32 -16.77 8.71 -18.83
C ALA A 32 -15.94 9.69 -19.71
N LEU A 33 -14.86 9.21 -20.31
CA LEU A 33 -13.99 10.06 -21.14
C LEU A 33 -14.40 10.10 -22.62
N ARG A 34 -15.32 9.24 -23.05
CA ARG A 34 -15.85 9.25 -24.42
C ARG A 34 -16.54 10.58 -24.74
N GLY A 35 -16.25 11.13 -25.92
CA GLY A 35 -16.79 12.42 -26.36
C GLY A 35 -16.23 13.63 -25.59
N THR A 36 -15.22 13.44 -24.75
CA THR A 36 -14.51 14.54 -24.08
C THR A 36 -13.19 14.84 -24.78
N LYS A 37 -12.54 15.93 -24.38
CA LYS A 37 -11.18 16.28 -24.88
C LYS A 37 -10.11 15.23 -24.54
N PHE A 38 -10.38 14.31 -23.62
CA PHE A 38 -9.47 13.25 -23.21
C PHE A 38 -9.69 11.92 -23.92
N GLU A 39 -10.63 11.85 -24.87
CA GLU A 39 -10.92 10.62 -25.63
C GLU A 39 -9.71 10.10 -26.40
N SER A 40 -8.81 10.99 -26.80
CA SER A 40 -7.56 10.63 -27.49
C SER A 40 -6.40 10.22 -26.57
N CYS A 41 -6.58 10.30 -25.25
CA CYS A 41 -5.56 9.86 -24.30
C CYS A 41 -5.38 8.34 -24.35
N THR A 42 -4.15 7.88 -24.12
CA THR A 42 -3.90 6.46 -23.81
C THR A 42 -4.46 6.16 -22.42
N ILE A 43 -5.34 5.18 -22.32
CA ILE A 43 -5.92 4.77 -21.03
C ILE A 43 -5.46 3.35 -20.71
N ASN A 44 -4.65 3.18 -19.68
CA ASN A 44 -4.15 1.88 -19.21
C ASN A 44 -4.88 1.47 -17.94
N GLY A 45 -5.35 0.23 -17.88
CA GLY A 45 -5.86 -0.39 -16.68
C GLY A 45 -4.75 -1.08 -15.91
N GLY A 46 -4.73 -0.92 -14.60
CA GLY A 46 -3.78 -1.54 -13.70
C GLY A 46 -4.44 -2.08 -12.44
N ARG A 47 -3.80 -3.04 -11.80
CA ARG A 47 -4.28 -3.70 -10.58
C ARG A 47 -3.29 -3.51 -9.46
N TYR A 48 -3.79 -3.25 -8.26
CA TYR A 48 -2.98 -3.10 -7.06
C TYR A 48 -3.57 -3.86 -5.87
N GLY A 49 -2.76 -4.15 -4.86
CA GLY A 49 -3.22 -4.73 -3.59
C GLY A 49 -3.80 -6.13 -3.70
N LEU A 50 -3.63 -6.82 -4.81
CA LEU A 50 -4.05 -8.20 -4.98
C LEU A 50 -3.17 -9.13 -4.13
N GLY A 51 -3.74 -10.21 -3.59
CA GLY A 51 -3.02 -11.16 -2.75
C GLY A 51 -2.45 -10.50 -1.48
N SER A 52 -3.12 -9.48 -0.94
CA SER A 52 -2.67 -8.71 0.23
C SER A 52 -1.29 -8.05 0.06
N LYS A 53 -0.87 -7.81 -1.18
CA LYS A 53 0.39 -7.10 -1.45
C LYS A 53 0.27 -5.62 -1.11
N ASP A 54 1.31 -5.10 -0.47
CA ASP A 54 1.41 -3.70 -0.13
C ASP A 54 1.62 -2.85 -1.39
N THR A 55 1.09 -1.63 -1.37
CA THR A 55 1.30 -0.63 -2.42
C THR A 55 2.17 0.48 -1.87
N THR A 56 3.38 0.57 -2.35
CA THR A 56 4.42 1.48 -1.85
C THR A 56 4.53 2.74 -2.72
N PRO A 57 5.21 3.79 -2.25
CA PRO A 57 5.55 4.93 -3.10
C PRO A 57 6.27 4.56 -4.40
N ALA A 58 7.13 3.53 -4.39
CA ALA A 58 7.79 3.05 -5.60
C ALA A 58 6.80 2.49 -6.64
N ASP A 59 5.73 1.81 -6.18
CA ASP A 59 4.68 1.32 -7.08
C ASP A 59 3.90 2.47 -7.73
N ILE A 60 3.66 3.53 -6.97
CA ILE A 60 2.98 4.73 -7.50
C ILE A 60 3.88 5.45 -8.52
N ILE A 61 5.18 5.58 -8.24
CA ILE A 61 6.15 6.15 -9.18
C ILE A 61 6.16 5.34 -10.48
N ALA A 62 6.28 4.01 -10.38
CA ALA A 62 6.25 3.12 -11.54
C ALA A 62 4.93 3.26 -12.34
N THR A 63 3.81 3.52 -11.66
CA THR A 63 2.53 3.79 -12.34
C THR A 63 2.57 5.10 -13.13
N PHE A 64 3.17 6.17 -12.58
CA PHE A 64 3.32 7.44 -13.30
C PHE A 64 4.29 7.34 -14.49
N GLU A 65 5.29 6.47 -14.40
CA GLU A 65 6.26 6.21 -15.47
C GLU A 65 5.70 5.28 -16.56
N ASN A 66 4.63 4.55 -16.28
CA ASN A 66 4.00 3.65 -17.25
C ASN A 66 3.22 4.43 -18.31
N VAL A 67 3.67 4.37 -19.56
CA VAL A 67 3.05 5.09 -20.69
C VAL A 67 2.23 4.19 -21.61
N ASP A 68 2.54 2.92 -21.71
CA ASP A 68 2.00 2.02 -22.74
C ASP A 68 1.55 0.63 -22.26
N LYS A 69 2.04 0.17 -21.10
CA LYS A 69 1.69 -1.17 -20.59
C LYS A 69 0.28 -1.16 -20.03
N ASN A 70 -0.61 -1.86 -20.70
CA ASN A 70 -2.00 -2.06 -20.26
C ASN A 70 -2.15 -3.40 -19.53
N GLU A 71 -3.19 -3.55 -18.70
CA GLU A 71 -3.43 -4.71 -17.86
C GLU A 71 -2.30 -5.00 -16.84
N PHE A 72 -1.56 -3.96 -16.46
CA PHE A 72 -0.44 -4.12 -15.55
C PHE A 72 -0.86 -4.43 -14.12
N THR A 73 0.06 -5.00 -13.35
CA THR A 73 -0.08 -5.25 -11.92
C THR A 73 1.03 -4.57 -11.13
N LEU A 74 0.76 -4.27 -9.88
CA LEU A 74 1.73 -3.70 -8.94
C LEU A 74 2.07 -4.71 -7.85
N SER A 75 3.32 -4.69 -7.39
CA SER A 75 3.83 -5.44 -6.23
C SER A 75 3.77 -6.97 -6.35
N ILE A 76 3.55 -7.53 -7.51
CA ILE A 76 3.67 -8.98 -7.75
C ILE A 76 5.11 -9.27 -8.17
N VAL A 77 5.87 -9.94 -7.30
CA VAL A 77 7.30 -10.19 -7.51
C VAL A 77 7.52 -11.47 -8.33
N ASP A 78 6.69 -12.50 -8.10
CA ASP A 78 6.72 -13.76 -8.81
C ASP A 78 5.59 -13.79 -9.86
N ASP A 79 5.77 -13.01 -10.91
CA ASP A 79 4.78 -12.78 -11.95
C ASP A 79 5.03 -13.65 -13.17
N VAL A 80 4.30 -14.75 -13.26
CA VAL A 80 4.38 -15.68 -14.41
C VAL A 80 3.84 -15.05 -15.71
N THR A 81 2.99 -14.02 -15.60
CA THR A 81 2.35 -13.35 -16.74
C THR A 81 3.13 -12.18 -17.29
N ASN A 82 4.15 -11.74 -16.58
CA ASN A 82 4.99 -10.57 -16.90
C ASN A 82 4.18 -9.26 -17.04
N LEU A 83 3.11 -9.13 -16.26
CA LEU A 83 2.26 -7.93 -16.24
C LEU A 83 2.70 -6.92 -15.17
N SER A 84 3.52 -7.32 -14.20
CA SER A 84 4.01 -6.43 -13.16
C SER A 84 4.87 -5.31 -13.74
N LEU A 85 4.70 -4.11 -13.20
CA LEU A 85 5.61 -3.01 -13.47
C LEU A 85 6.89 -3.22 -12.64
N GLU A 86 8.03 -2.99 -13.28
CA GLU A 86 9.29 -2.88 -12.56
C GLU A 86 9.26 -1.62 -11.69
N ARG A 87 9.79 -1.73 -10.48
CA ARG A 87 9.85 -0.61 -9.53
C ARG A 87 11.26 -0.47 -8.97
N GLY A 88 11.67 0.76 -8.72
CA GLY A 88 12.88 1.08 -7.98
C GLY A 88 12.75 0.87 -6.48
N GLU A 89 13.73 1.35 -5.74
CA GLU A 89 13.66 1.39 -4.28
C GLU A 89 12.53 2.32 -3.80
N THR A 90 11.85 1.90 -2.74
CA THR A 90 10.80 2.73 -2.13
C THR A 90 11.44 3.92 -1.42
N PRO A 91 11.15 5.17 -1.84
CA PRO A 91 11.69 6.34 -1.17
C PRO A 91 11.10 6.48 0.24
N VAL A 92 11.88 7.05 1.14
CA VAL A 92 11.39 7.45 2.46
C VAL A 92 10.54 8.71 2.28
N THR A 93 9.25 8.60 2.57
CA THR A 93 8.29 9.72 2.45
C THR A 93 7.75 10.21 3.79
N ALA A 94 8.10 9.53 4.89
CA ALA A 94 7.74 9.97 6.22
C ALA A 94 8.62 11.16 6.65
N PRO A 95 8.06 12.18 7.32
CA PRO A 95 8.84 13.23 7.97
C PRO A 95 9.79 12.66 9.02
N ASP A 96 10.92 13.31 9.26
CA ASP A 96 11.94 12.89 10.24
C ASP A 96 11.40 12.85 11.68
N SER A 97 10.33 13.59 11.98
CA SER A 97 9.64 13.57 13.27
C SER A 97 8.86 12.29 13.57
N ILE A 98 8.64 11.45 12.56
CA ILE A 98 7.85 10.24 12.69
C ILE A 98 8.74 9.07 13.11
N VAL A 99 8.43 8.48 14.26
CA VAL A 99 9.04 7.25 14.74
C VAL A 99 8.25 6.05 14.20
N ALA A 100 8.94 5.13 13.53
CA ALA A 100 8.38 3.93 12.96
C ALA A 100 8.80 2.68 13.77
N CYS A 101 7.83 1.96 14.31
CA CYS A 101 8.07 0.78 15.13
C CYS A 101 7.46 -0.47 14.49
N LYS A 102 8.20 -1.57 14.49
CA LYS A 102 7.73 -2.85 13.96
C LYS A 102 7.90 -3.96 15.00
N PHE A 103 6.84 -4.72 15.21
CA PHE A 103 6.80 -5.79 16.20
C PHE A 103 6.38 -7.10 15.54
N TRP A 104 7.10 -8.17 15.84
CA TRP A 104 6.73 -9.52 15.48
C TRP A 104 6.29 -10.31 16.71
N GLY A 105 5.22 -11.05 16.56
CA GLY A 105 4.68 -11.94 17.55
C GLY A 105 3.96 -13.13 16.92
N LEU A 106 3.42 -13.97 17.77
CA LEU A 106 2.56 -15.09 17.36
C LEU A 106 1.12 -14.81 17.74
N GLY A 107 0.20 -15.33 16.96
CA GLY A 107 -1.22 -15.26 17.27
C GLY A 107 -1.52 -15.81 18.65
N ALA A 108 -2.24 -15.04 19.47
CA ALA A 108 -2.59 -15.29 20.86
C ALA A 108 -1.47 -15.09 21.91
N ASP A 109 -0.30 -14.56 21.55
CA ASP A 109 0.79 -14.25 22.50
C ASP A 109 0.62 -12.90 23.23
N GLY A 110 -0.39 -12.12 22.88
CA GLY A 110 -0.66 -10.80 23.48
C GLY A 110 0.03 -9.62 22.80
N THR A 111 0.97 -9.83 21.88
CA THR A 111 1.74 -8.76 21.20
C THR A 111 0.82 -7.75 20.53
N VAL A 112 -0.18 -8.19 19.78
CA VAL A 112 -1.12 -7.30 19.09
C VAL A 112 -1.93 -6.47 20.10
N GLY A 113 -2.40 -7.08 21.18
CA GLY A 113 -3.14 -6.40 22.25
C GLY A 113 -2.30 -5.31 22.93
N ALA A 114 -1.05 -5.63 23.25
CA ALA A 114 -0.10 -4.68 23.83
C ALA A 114 0.14 -3.48 22.88
N ASN A 115 0.37 -3.75 21.60
CA ASN A 115 0.61 -2.70 20.60
C ASN A 115 -0.63 -1.83 20.34
N LYS A 116 -1.85 -2.39 20.38
CA LYS A 116 -3.10 -1.63 20.35
C LYS A 116 -3.20 -0.67 21.54
N ASN A 117 -2.87 -1.14 22.73
CA ASN A 117 -2.85 -0.29 23.93
C ASN A 117 -1.79 0.80 23.82
N SER A 118 -0.58 0.47 23.37
CA SER A 118 0.51 1.44 23.21
C SER A 118 0.12 2.58 22.29
N ILE A 119 -0.41 2.29 21.10
CA ILE A 119 -0.78 3.35 20.16
C ILE A 119 -1.97 4.18 20.66
N LYS A 120 -2.89 3.54 21.40
CA LYS A 120 -4.00 4.26 22.05
C LYS A 120 -3.49 5.20 23.12
N ILE A 121 -2.57 4.76 23.99
CA ILE A 121 -1.97 5.60 25.03
C ILE A 121 -1.28 6.81 24.38
N ILE A 122 -0.52 6.62 23.31
CA ILE A 122 0.15 7.72 22.60
C ILE A 122 -0.90 8.70 22.08
N GLY A 123 -1.97 8.24 21.41
CA GLY A 123 -3.00 9.09 20.86
C GLY A 123 -3.87 9.80 21.91
N ASP A 124 -4.15 9.15 23.05
CA ASP A 124 -5.03 9.70 24.10
C ASP A 124 -4.29 10.65 25.07
N HIS A 125 -2.96 10.49 25.24
CA HIS A 125 -2.19 11.19 26.27
C HIS A 125 -1.07 12.08 25.75
N THR A 126 -0.94 12.23 24.43
CA THR A 126 0.02 13.15 23.80
C THR A 126 -0.63 13.86 22.62
N ASP A 127 -0.04 14.99 22.21
CA ASP A 127 -0.48 15.73 21.02
C ASP A 127 0.09 15.13 19.71
N LYS A 128 0.67 13.93 19.76
CA LYS A 128 1.28 13.30 18.59
C LYS A 128 0.24 12.66 17.68
N TYR A 129 0.50 12.73 16.39
CA TYR A 129 -0.19 11.88 15.43
C TYR A 129 0.21 10.43 15.65
N ALA A 130 -0.75 9.51 15.54
CA ALA A 130 -0.55 8.10 15.78
C ALA A 130 -1.26 7.24 14.74
N GLN A 131 -0.58 6.21 14.25
CA GLN A 131 -1.11 5.26 13.27
C GLN A 131 -0.69 3.85 13.65
N ALA A 132 -1.59 2.89 13.53
CA ALA A 132 -1.25 1.48 13.67
C ALA A 132 -1.90 0.66 12.55
N TYR A 133 -1.16 -0.34 12.09
CA TYR A 133 -1.64 -1.39 11.21
C TYR A 133 -1.17 -2.75 11.73
N PHE A 134 -2.06 -3.74 11.66
CA PHE A 134 -1.78 -5.08 12.15
C PHE A 134 -1.96 -6.07 11.01
N ASP A 135 -0.90 -6.74 10.66
CA ASP A 135 -0.88 -7.79 9.65
C ASP A 135 -0.93 -9.16 10.32
N TYR A 136 -1.79 -10.02 9.83
CA TYR A 136 -2.06 -11.33 10.40
C TYR A 136 -1.86 -12.40 9.35
N ASP A 137 -1.24 -13.50 9.75
CA ASP A 137 -1.32 -14.74 8.99
C ASP A 137 -2.79 -15.26 8.97
N SER A 138 -3.16 -15.94 7.92
CA SER A 138 -4.46 -16.60 7.79
C SER A 138 -4.73 -17.65 8.89
N LYS A 139 -3.68 -18.16 9.52
CA LYS A 139 -3.74 -19.11 10.64
C LYS A 139 -4.10 -18.39 11.93
N LYS A 140 -5.19 -18.80 12.56
CA LYS A 140 -5.79 -18.11 13.71
C LYS A 140 -4.95 -18.19 15.00
N SER A 141 -4.22 -19.27 15.24
CA SER A 141 -3.39 -19.48 16.43
C SER A 141 -2.01 -19.94 16.04
N GLY A 142 -0.98 -19.31 16.62
CA GLY A 142 0.43 -19.59 16.32
C GLY A 142 0.88 -19.12 14.93
N GLY A 143 0.04 -18.39 14.18
CA GLY A 143 0.45 -17.67 12.97
C GLY A 143 1.25 -16.42 13.32
N VAL A 144 2.14 -16.01 12.42
CA VAL A 144 2.93 -14.78 12.60
C VAL A 144 2.02 -13.56 12.58
N THR A 145 2.23 -12.63 13.51
CA THR A 145 1.60 -11.32 13.52
C THR A 145 2.67 -10.25 13.41
N MET A 146 2.38 -9.22 12.61
CA MET A 146 3.24 -8.04 12.49
C MET A 146 2.43 -6.79 12.85
N SER A 147 2.95 -6.02 13.80
CA SER A 147 2.36 -4.73 14.14
C SER A 147 3.25 -3.61 13.62
N HIS A 148 2.66 -2.67 12.92
CA HIS A 148 3.31 -1.49 12.36
C HIS A 148 2.75 -0.25 13.06
N LEU A 149 3.55 0.42 13.87
CA LEU A 149 3.16 1.62 14.59
C LEU A 149 3.97 2.82 14.12
N ARG A 150 3.31 3.92 13.83
CA ARG A 150 3.94 5.21 13.56
C ARG A 150 3.36 6.26 14.50
N PHE A 151 4.21 7.12 15.03
CA PHE A 151 3.77 8.27 15.81
C PHE A 151 4.80 9.40 15.72
N GLY A 152 4.35 10.63 15.85
CA GLY A 152 5.24 11.79 15.76
C GLY A 152 4.50 13.12 15.73
N ASP A 153 5.24 14.20 15.51
CA ASP A 153 4.71 15.56 15.60
C ASP A 153 4.06 16.03 14.30
N ASP A 154 4.33 15.36 13.18
CA ASP A 154 3.75 15.67 11.87
C ASP A 154 2.62 14.72 11.48
N PRO A 155 1.67 15.16 10.64
CA PRO A 155 0.61 14.30 10.11
C PRO A 155 1.16 13.08 9.36
N ILE A 156 0.71 11.88 9.74
CA ILE A 156 1.12 10.63 9.12
C ILE A 156 0.31 10.38 7.85
N LYS A 157 0.95 10.49 6.69
CA LYS A 157 0.36 10.24 5.37
C LYS A 157 0.81 8.92 4.76
N SER A 158 1.68 8.19 5.44
CA SER A 158 2.21 6.89 5.00
C SER A 158 1.18 5.79 5.19
N THR A 159 0.56 5.31 4.11
CA THR A 159 -0.47 4.26 4.13
C THR A 159 0.10 2.86 3.91
N TYR A 160 1.37 2.75 3.58
CA TYR A 160 2.09 1.51 3.31
C TYR A 160 2.74 0.93 4.58
N LEU A 161 3.10 -0.34 4.54
CA LEU A 161 3.76 -1.04 5.65
C LEU A 161 5.15 -0.43 5.94
N ILE A 162 5.59 -0.56 7.19
CA ILE A 162 6.92 -0.08 7.59
C ILE A 162 7.99 -1.01 7.02
N ASN A 163 8.81 -0.48 6.12
CA ASN A 163 9.96 -1.18 5.55
C ASN A 163 11.27 -0.83 6.27
N LYS A 164 11.39 0.43 6.72
CA LYS A 164 12.49 0.91 7.53
C LYS A 164 11.95 1.33 8.90
N ALA A 165 12.36 0.64 9.94
CA ALA A 165 11.91 0.89 11.31
C ALA A 165 13.02 1.51 12.15
N ASP A 166 12.65 2.44 13.03
CA ASP A 166 13.53 3.02 14.05
C ASP A 166 13.61 2.10 15.28
N PHE A 167 12.53 1.35 15.53
CA PHE A 167 12.46 0.37 16.61
C PHE A 167 11.87 -0.95 16.10
N VAL A 168 12.53 -2.04 16.51
CA VAL A 168 12.11 -3.41 16.17
C VAL A 168 12.04 -4.24 17.44
N ALA A 169 10.95 -4.96 17.62
CA ALA A 169 10.83 -5.98 18.66
C ALA A 169 10.33 -7.29 18.08
N CYS A 170 10.97 -8.39 18.49
CA CYS A 170 10.55 -9.74 18.17
C CYS A 170 10.33 -10.51 19.47
N HIS A 171 9.08 -10.85 19.77
CA HIS A 171 8.71 -11.48 21.03
C HIS A 171 8.80 -13.01 21.01
N CYS A 172 9.18 -13.58 19.88
CA CYS A 172 9.35 -15.03 19.74
C CYS A 172 10.67 -15.35 19.05
N CYS A 173 11.55 -16.09 19.72
CA CYS A 173 12.85 -16.50 19.18
C CYS A 173 12.76 -17.45 17.96
N LEU A 174 11.59 -18.02 17.69
CA LEU A 174 11.37 -18.87 16.50
C LEU A 174 11.08 -18.09 15.22
N LEU A 175 11.07 -16.75 15.28
CA LEU A 175 10.84 -15.87 14.14
C LEU A 175 12.13 -15.27 13.56
N TYR A 176 13.30 -15.73 14.00
CA TYR A 176 14.62 -15.38 13.47
C TYR A 176 15.04 -16.34 12.36
#